data_ab6076db834d7aee05771f87c991895f
#
_entry.id   ab6076db834d7aee05771f87c991895f
#
_cell.length_a   1.000
_cell.length_b   1.000
_cell.length_c   1.000
_cell.angle_alpha   90.00
_cell.angle_beta   90.00
_cell.angle_gamma   90.00
#
_symmetry.space_group_name_H-M   'P 1'
#
loop_
_entity.id
_entity.type
_entity.pdbx_description
1 polymer ?
#
loop_
_entity_poly.entity_id
_entity_poly.type
_entity_poly.pdbx_seq_one_letter_code
_entity_poly.pdbx_strand_id
1 'polypeptide(L)'
;MVGVTKRYNGHDAVAGLDMEVPAGAVLGLVGPSGSGKTTTIRMITGSLAPTAGTVEVLGERPGKLSRRTRERIGYLPQIFSMYPDLSALENVDFAATLYGLLLWRRYRRRRAVLELVDLWDVRGRRAGELSGGMKRRLELAAALVHEPELLVLDEPSAGIDPILRRTIWDEIHRLRERGVTSVVTTQYVTEAEECNLVALISDGRLIGFGSPDDIRRTAFGGEVVEVTTTNVFDGSHLTGSHGIVAIRQTGPRDLRVIVQNAGTASADIVQAIAAAGAEVDAVREIRPSFEEVFGVLIERDRAATGTGVRPAATEAA
;
A
#
# COMPACT_ATOMS: atom_id res chain seq x y z
N MET A 1 -15.98 -3.05 2.80
CA MET A 1 -16.12 -4.18 1.85
C MET A 1 -16.32 -5.42 2.68
N VAL A 2 -17.34 -6.23 2.36
CA VAL A 2 -17.70 -7.45 3.11
C VAL A 2 -17.90 -8.60 2.13
N GLY A 3 -17.07 -9.63 2.19
CA GLY A 3 -17.09 -10.84 1.36
C GLY A 3 -17.03 -10.57 -0.15
N VAL A 4 -16.32 -9.50 -0.55
CA VAL A 4 -16.37 -8.99 -1.93
C VAL A 4 -15.64 -9.92 -2.89
N THR A 5 -16.36 -10.41 -3.88
CA THR A 5 -15.82 -11.28 -4.93
C THR A 5 -16.13 -10.68 -6.30
N LYS A 6 -15.15 -10.73 -7.20
CA LYS A 6 -15.33 -10.43 -8.62
C LYS A 6 -14.80 -11.54 -9.50
N ARG A 7 -15.70 -12.12 -10.29
CA ARG A 7 -15.41 -13.25 -11.18
C ARG A 7 -15.49 -12.83 -12.64
N TYR A 8 -14.53 -13.26 -13.44
CA TYR A 8 -14.50 -13.14 -14.89
C TYR A 8 -14.26 -14.52 -15.50
N ASN A 9 -15.13 -14.95 -16.39
CA ASN A 9 -14.95 -16.22 -17.13
C ASN A 9 -14.59 -17.42 -16.24
N GLY A 10 -15.18 -17.51 -15.06
CA GLY A 10 -14.92 -18.60 -14.11
C GLY A 10 -13.72 -18.38 -13.16
N HIS A 11 -12.90 -17.35 -13.37
CA HIS A 11 -11.77 -17.01 -12.51
C HIS A 11 -12.10 -15.85 -11.56
N ASP A 12 -11.74 -15.98 -10.31
CA ASP A 12 -11.91 -14.94 -9.31
C ASP A 12 -10.73 -13.96 -9.40
N ALA A 13 -10.97 -12.79 -9.99
CA ALA A 13 -10.02 -11.69 -9.99
C ALA A 13 -9.93 -11.00 -8.61
N VAL A 14 -10.98 -11.16 -7.81
CA VAL A 14 -11.05 -10.78 -6.40
C VAL A 14 -11.89 -11.84 -5.70
N ALA A 15 -11.40 -12.39 -4.60
CA ALA A 15 -11.99 -13.54 -3.92
C ALA A 15 -12.20 -13.25 -2.42
N GLY A 16 -13.43 -12.86 -2.05
CA GLY A 16 -13.86 -12.73 -0.66
C GLY A 16 -13.11 -11.66 0.13
N LEU A 17 -12.91 -10.46 -0.43
CA LEU A 17 -12.23 -9.38 0.31
C LEU A 17 -13.09 -8.82 1.43
N ASP A 18 -12.53 -8.81 2.64
CA ASP A 18 -13.06 -8.15 3.82
C ASP A 18 -12.10 -7.04 4.25
N MET A 19 -12.54 -5.79 4.21
CA MET A 19 -11.75 -4.65 4.67
C MET A 19 -12.62 -3.47 5.05
N GLU A 20 -12.20 -2.76 6.08
CA GLU A 20 -12.78 -1.50 6.53
C GLU A 20 -11.70 -0.43 6.63
N VAL A 21 -11.98 0.75 6.10
CA VAL A 21 -11.04 1.88 6.07
C VAL A 21 -11.65 3.02 6.87
N PRO A 22 -11.07 3.40 8.00
CA PRO A 22 -11.51 4.55 8.78
C PRO A 22 -11.37 5.86 8.00
N ALA A 23 -12.24 6.83 8.29
CA ALA A 23 -12.10 8.17 7.76
C ALA A 23 -10.75 8.79 8.15
N GLY A 24 -10.12 9.50 7.23
CA GLY A 24 -8.81 10.12 7.43
C GLY A 24 -7.62 9.14 7.42
N ALA A 25 -7.82 7.87 7.07
CA ALA A 25 -6.72 6.92 6.92
C ALA A 25 -6.21 6.85 5.47
N VAL A 26 -4.94 6.47 5.33
CA VAL A 26 -4.35 6.08 4.04
C VAL A 26 -4.29 4.56 4.00
N LEU A 27 -5.05 3.96 3.08
CA LEU A 27 -5.00 2.53 2.78
C LEU A 27 -4.12 2.28 1.55
N GLY A 28 -3.08 1.46 1.70
CA GLY A 28 -2.32 0.89 0.59
C GLY A 28 -2.88 -0.47 0.15
N LEU A 29 -3.35 -0.58 -1.08
CA LEU A 29 -3.62 -1.86 -1.74
C LEU A 29 -2.35 -2.30 -2.44
N VAL A 30 -1.57 -3.18 -1.82
CA VAL A 30 -0.22 -3.56 -2.25
C VAL A 30 -0.22 -4.98 -2.80
N GLY A 31 0.46 -5.18 -3.91
CA GLY A 31 0.60 -6.52 -4.51
C GLY A 31 1.11 -6.47 -5.95
N PRO A 32 1.48 -7.61 -6.53
CA PRO A 32 2.02 -7.68 -7.90
C PRO A 32 0.99 -7.27 -8.94
N SER A 33 1.45 -7.06 -10.18
CA SER A 33 0.56 -6.84 -11.32
C SER A 33 -0.41 -8.03 -11.47
N GLY A 34 -1.68 -7.76 -11.75
CA GLY A 34 -2.70 -8.80 -11.89
C GLY A 34 -3.30 -9.32 -10.58
N SER A 35 -2.84 -8.88 -9.40
CA SER A 35 -3.36 -9.36 -8.11
C SER A 35 -4.79 -8.93 -7.75
N GLY A 36 -5.45 -8.10 -8.57
CA GLY A 36 -6.83 -7.66 -8.34
C GLY A 36 -6.98 -6.22 -7.84
N LYS A 37 -5.89 -5.45 -7.66
CA LYS A 37 -5.91 -4.06 -7.14
C LYS A 37 -6.82 -3.13 -7.96
N THR A 38 -6.58 -3.02 -9.27
CA THR A 38 -7.40 -2.18 -10.17
C THR A 38 -8.86 -2.64 -10.22
N THR A 39 -9.11 -3.96 -10.14
CA THR A 39 -10.47 -4.50 -10.03
C THR A 39 -11.16 -4.03 -8.75
N THR A 40 -10.43 -4.04 -7.63
CA THR A 40 -10.91 -3.53 -6.34
C THR A 40 -11.21 -2.03 -6.40
N ILE A 41 -10.30 -1.23 -6.97
CA ILE A 41 -10.52 0.21 -7.20
C ILE A 41 -11.78 0.46 -8.05
N ARG A 42 -11.97 -0.28 -9.14
CA ARG A 42 -13.16 -0.14 -9.98
C ARG A 42 -14.45 -0.48 -9.25
N MET A 43 -14.42 -1.40 -8.29
CA MET A 43 -15.57 -1.69 -7.43
C MET A 43 -15.80 -0.57 -6.40
N ILE A 44 -14.75 0.04 -5.84
CA ILE A 44 -14.84 1.18 -4.93
C ILE A 44 -15.39 2.42 -5.65
N THR A 45 -14.94 2.70 -6.87
CA THR A 45 -15.41 3.86 -7.66
C THR A 45 -16.78 3.65 -8.32
N GLY A 46 -17.33 2.43 -8.26
CA GLY A 46 -18.63 2.10 -8.84
C GLY A 46 -18.62 1.89 -10.34
N SER A 47 -17.45 1.89 -10.99
CA SER A 47 -17.32 1.56 -12.42
C SER A 47 -17.44 0.06 -12.70
N LEU A 48 -17.45 -0.76 -11.64
CA LEU A 48 -17.60 -2.20 -11.70
C LEU A 48 -18.45 -2.71 -10.53
N ALA A 49 -19.46 -3.53 -10.80
CA ALA A 49 -20.21 -4.20 -9.75
C ALA A 49 -19.51 -5.48 -9.28
N PRO A 50 -19.51 -5.80 -7.98
CA PRO A 50 -19.03 -7.09 -7.48
C PRO A 50 -19.94 -8.22 -7.98
N THR A 51 -19.41 -9.44 -8.08
CA THR A 51 -20.19 -10.66 -8.38
C THR A 51 -20.89 -11.16 -7.13
N ALA A 52 -20.25 -11.02 -5.96
CA ALA A 52 -20.81 -11.35 -4.65
C ALA A 52 -20.25 -10.40 -3.58
N GLY A 53 -20.87 -10.38 -2.42
CA GLY A 53 -20.52 -9.50 -1.32
C GLY A 53 -21.04 -8.07 -1.49
N THR A 54 -20.63 -7.17 -0.60
CA THR A 54 -21.07 -5.78 -0.58
C THR A 54 -19.91 -4.81 -0.47
N VAL A 55 -19.98 -3.74 -1.27
CA VAL A 55 -19.10 -2.58 -1.19
C VAL A 55 -19.93 -1.39 -0.72
N GLU A 56 -19.41 -0.66 0.24
CA GLU A 56 -19.98 0.60 0.71
C GLU A 56 -18.88 1.66 0.71
N VAL A 57 -19.18 2.84 0.20
CA VAL A 57 -18.28 3.97 0.11
C VAL A 57 -19.00 5.23 0.55
N LEU A 58 -18.50 5.90 1.59
CA LEU A 58 -19.13 7.08 2.19
C LEU A 58 -20.61 6.87 2.54
N GLY A 59 -20.98 5.65 3.00
CA GLY A 59 -22.32 5.26 3.38
C GLY A 59 -23.25 4.87 2.23
N GLU A 60 -22.75 4.81 0.98
CA GLU A 60 -23.54 4.44 -0.19
C GLU A 60 -22.93 3.27 -0.97
N ARG A 61 -23.75 2.52 -1.70
CA ARG A 61 -23.27 1.48 -2.62
C ARG A 61 -22.70 2.10 -3.89
N PRO A 62 -21.47 1.77 -4.31
CA PRO A 62 -20.79 2.43 -5.44
C PRO A 62 -21.59 2.45 -6.73
N GLY A 63 -22.32 1.37 -7.08
CA GLY A 63 -23.16 1.33 -8.28
C GLY A 63 -24.40 2.26 -8.24
N LYS A 64 -24.69 2.88 -7.09
CA LYS A 64 -25.85 3.78 -6.87
C LYS A 64 -25.43 5.06 -6.13
N LEU A 65 -24.17 5.49 -6.26
CA LEU A 65 -23.70 6.73 -5.65
C LEU A 65 -24.55 7.91 -6.08
N SER A 66 -25.03 8.70 -5.11
CA SER A 66 -25.66 9.98 -5.36
C SER A 66 -24.69 10.94 -6.03
N ARG A 67 -25.22 11.96 -6.72
CA ARG A 67 -24.37 13.01 -7.28
C ARG A 67 -23.50 13.67 -6.19
N ARG A 68 -24.10 13.93 -5.02
CA ARG A 68 -23.43 14.53 -3.87
C ARG A 68 -22.24 13.67 -3.39
N THR A 69 -22.39 12.35 -3.35
CA THR A 69 -21.32 11.45 -2.93
C THR A 69 -20.22 11.35 -3.98
N ARG A 70 -20.56 11.32 -5.27
CA ARG A 70 -19.57 11.36 -6.36
C ARG A 70 -18.71 12.62 -6.33
N GLU A 71 -19.30 13.77 -6.01
CA GLU A 71 -18.60 15.05 -5.86
C GLU A 71 -17.63 15.09 -4.66
N ARG A 72 -17.68 14.08 -3.78
CA ARG A 72 -16.77 13.92 -2.63
C ARG A 72 -15.62 12.95 -2.90
N ILE A 73 -15.57 12.34 -4.09
CA ILE A 73 -14.57 11.34 -4.47
C ILE A 73 -13.67 11.92 -5.56
N GLY A 74 -12.38 11.98 -5.29
CA GLY A 74 -11.33 12.23 -6.28
C GLY A 74 -10.78 10.90 -6.80
N TYR A 75 -10.59 10.79 -8.11
CA TYR A 75 -10.05 9.59 -8.72
C TYR A 75 -8.92 9.91 -9.69
N LEU A 76 -7.80 9.23 -9.51
CA LEU A 76 -6.66 9.26 -10.41
C LEU A 76 -6.50 7.86 -11.01
N PRO A 77 -6.82 7.67 -12.30
CA PRO A 77 -6.74 6.37 -12.96
C PRO A 77 -5.29 6.00 -13.32
N GLN A 78 -5.05 4.72 -13.59
CA GLN A 78 -3.75 4.22 -14.01
C GLN A 78 -3.32 4.76 -15.38
N ILE A 79 -4.28 4.93 -16.30
CA ILE A 79 -4.04 5.42 -17.66
C ILE A 79 -4.32 6.92 -17.71
N PHE A 80 -3.43 7.68 -18.35
CA PHE A 80 -3.60 9.13 -18.54
C PHE A 80 -4.94 9.47 -19.18
N SER A 81 -5.74 10.27 -18.47
CA SER A 81 -7.15 10.54 -18.79
C SER A 81 -7.43 12.02 -19.10
N MET A 82 -6.42 12.88 -19.09
CA MET A 82 -6.59 14.30 -19.40
C MET A 82 -6.63 14.55 -20.91
N TYR A 83 -7.23 15.67 -21.31
CA TYR A 83 -7.31 16.09 -22.72
C TYR A 83 -5.95 16.61 -23.19
N PRO A 84 -5.29 15.92 -24.15
CA PRO A 84 -3.93 16.27 -24.56
C PRO A 84 -3.83 17.64 -25.27
N ASP A 85 -4.90 18.07 -25.94
CA ASP A 85 -4.96 19.33 -26.68
C ASP A 85 -5.25 20.56 -25.78
N LEU A 86 -5.76 20.33 -24.57
CA LEU A 86 -5.97 21.36 -23.58
C LEU A 86 -4.68 21.61 -22.78
N SER A 87 -4.48 22.85 -22.36
CA SER A 87 -3.40 23.21 -21.44
C SER A 87 -3.61 22.56 -20.05
N ALA A 88 -2.57 22.57 -19.22
CA ALA A 88 -2.69 22.09 -17.84
C ALA A 88 -3.78 22.86 -17.07
N LEU A 89 -3.84 24.18 -17.24
CA LEU A 89 -4.85 25.03 -16.62
C LEU A 89 -6.28 24.67 -17.09
N GLU A 90 -6.46 24.49 -18.40
CA GLU A 90 -7.77 24.16 -18.99
C GLU A 90 -8.26 22.77 -18.55
N ASN A 91 -7.35 21.79 -18.44
CA ASN A 91 -7.70 20.45 -17.91
C ASN A 91 -8.23 20.54 -16.48
N VAL A 92 -7.52 21.27 -15.59
CA VAL A 92 -7.95 21.44 -14.20
C VAL A 92 -9.24 22.26 -14.12
N ASP A 93 -9.40 23.29 -14.97
CA ASP A 93 -10.60 24.10 -15.04
C ASP A 93 -11.81 23.30 -15.54
N PHE A 94 -11.60 22.41 -16.50
CA PHE A 94 -12.61 21.47 -16.98
C PHE A 94 -13.04 20.50 -15.86
N ALA A 95 -12.10 19.90 -15.15
CA ALA A 95 -12.40 19.04 -14.00
C ALA A 95 -13.21 19.79 -12.94
N ALA A 96 -12.78 21.01 -12.56
CA ALA A 96 -13.49 21.85 -11.61
C ALA A 96 -14.94 22.17 -12.06
N THR A 97 -15.15 22.32 -13.37
CA THR A 97 -16.48 22.56 -13.96
C THR A 97 -17.39 21.34 -13.85
N LEU A 98 -16.84 20.14 -14.12
CA LEU A 98 -17.59 18.88 -14.00
C LEU A 98 -18.09 18.65 -12.57
N TYR A 99 -17.28 19.03 -11.57
CA TYR A 99 -17.65 18.98 -10.15
C TYR A 99 -18.50 20.18 -9.68
N GLY A 100 -18.94 21.07 -10.60
CA GLY A 100 -19.86 22.16 -10.31
C GLY A 100 -19.27 23.29 -9.46
N LEU A 101 -17.96 23.50 -9.46
CA LEU A 101 -17.36 24.60 -8.72
C LEU A 101 -17.79 25.96 -9.29
N LEU A 102 -18.25 26.85 -8.43
CA LEU A 102 -18.60 28.23 -8.79
C LEU A 102 -17.35 28.99 -9.29
N LEU A 103 -17.53 29.95 -10.21
CA LEU A 103 -16.45 30.64 -10.92
C LEU A 103 -15.33 31.15 -10.01
N TRP A 104 -15.68 31.84 -8.91
CA TRP A 104 -14.67 32.41 -7.98
C TRP A 104 -13.92 31.33 -7.21
N ARG A 105 -14.63 30.25 -6.76
CA ARG A 105 -14.03 29.10 -6.07
C ARG A 105 -13.13 28.34 -7.05
N ARG A 106 -13.60 28.13 -8.29
CA ARG A 106 -12.86 27.47 -9.36
C ARG A 106 -11.53 28.18 -9.64
N TYR A 107 -11.54 29.53 -9.77
CA TYR A 107 -10.32 30.30 -9.99
C TYR A 107 -9.28 30.10 -8.87
N ARG A 108 -9.71 30.16 -7.61
CA ARG A 108 -8.83 29.92 -6.46
C ARG A 108 -8.30 28.50 -6.43
N ARG A 109 -9.17 27.49 -6.65
CA ARG A 109 -8.81 26.08 -6.53
C ARG A 109 -7.86 25.62 -7.62
N ARG A 110 -8.10 25.97 -8.89
CA ARG A 110 -7.21 25.59 -10.00
C ARG A 110 -5.79 26.13 -9.82
N ARG A 111 -5.65 27.36 -9.30
CA ARG A 111 -4.35 27.91 -8.95
C ARG A 111 -3.69 27.11 -7.82
N ALA A 112 -4.39 26.92 -6.72
CA ALA A 112 -3.88 26.22 -5.55
C ALA A 112 -3.42 24.79 -5.87
N VAL A 113 -4.19 24.02 -6.66
CA VAL A 113 -3.80 22.64 -6.99
C VAL A 113 -2.65 22.58 -8.01
N LEU A 114 -2.55 23.54 -8.95
CA LEU A 114 -1.42 23.60 -9.88
C LEU A 114 -0.13 24.06 -9.19
N GLU A 115 -0.21 24.97 -8.21
CA GLU A 115 0.91 25.34 -7.33
C GLU A 115 1.35 24.15 -6.48
N LEU A 116 0.38 23.40 -5.91
CA LEU A 116 0.61 22.22 -5.09
C LEU A 116 1.43 21.13 -5.82
N VAL A 117 1.10 20.90 -7.08
CA VAL A 117 1.79 19.87 -7.90
C VAL A 117 2.94 20.43 -8.74
N ASP A 118 3.37 21.68 -8.49
CA ASP A 118 4.48 22.35 -9.19
C ASP A 118 4.28 22.39 -10.73
N LEU A 119 3.07 22.78 -11.15
CA LEU A 119 2.72 22.95 -12.57
C LEU A 119 2.24 24.38 -12.90
N TRP A 120 2.22 25.29 -11.91
CA TRP A 120 1.71 26.64 -12.14
C TRP A 120 2.47 27.43 -13.20
N ASP A 121 3.80 27.32 -13.24
CA ASP A 121 4.65 28.06 -14.19
C ASP A 121 4.50 27.56 -15.63
N VAL A 122 4.09 26.30 -15.79
CA VAL A 122 3.84 25.68 -17.10
C VAL A 122 2.36 25.47 -17.40
N ARG A 123 1.47 26.11 -16.65
CA ARG A 123 0.00 25.94 -16.74
C ARG A 123 -0.61 26.18 -18.13
N GLY A 124 0.06 26.99 -18.97
CA GLY A 124 -0.36 27.23 -20.36
C GLY A 124 0.10 26.16 -21.35
N ARG A 125 0.98 25.23 -20.95
CA ARG A 125 1.49 24.18 -21.82
C ARG A 125 0.40 23.11 -22.05
N ARG A 126 0.29 22.60 -23.29
CA ARG A 126 -0.66 21.52 -23.60
C ARG A 126 -0.32 20.26 -22.83
N ALA A 127 -1.33 19.53 -22.35
CA ALA A 127 -1.13 18.31 -21.59
C ALA A 127 -0.40 17.23 -22.39
N GLY A 128 -0.62 17.18 -23.71
CA GLY A 128 0.09 16.27 -24.61
C GLY A 128 1.62 16.49 -24.64
N GLU A 129 2.08 17.74 -24.42
CA GLU A 129 3.49 18.15 -24.45
C GLU A 129 4.21 18.01 -23.09
N LEU A 130 3.47 17.66 -22.03
CA LEU A 130 4.04 17.44 -20.70
C LEU A 130 4.81 16.11 -20.64
N SER A 131 5.87 16.07 -19.83
CA SER A 131 6.55 14.80 -19.51
C SER A 131 5.61 13.84 -18.77
N GLY A 132 5.95 12.56 -18.73
CA GLY A 132 5.15 11.55 -18.02
C GLY A 132 4.88 11.92 -16.56
N GLY A 133 5.91 12.36 -15.84
CA GLY A 133 5.77 12.82 -14.46
C GLY A 133 4.90 14.07 -14.32
N MET A 134 5.01 15.04 -15.26
CA MET A 134 4.15 16.22 -15.28
C MET A 134 2.69 15.87 -15.60
N LYS A 135 2.47 14.90 -16.49
CA LYS A 135 1.13 14.36 -16.77
C LYS A 135 0.50 13.77 -15.52
N ARG A 136 1.28 12.99 -14.76
CA ARG A 136 0.80 12.38 -13.51
C ARG A 136 0.46 13.42 -12.44
N ARG A 137 1.28 14.46 -12.33
CA ARG A 137 1.00 15.63 -11.46
C ARG A 137 -0.26 16.38 -11.88
N LEU A 138 -0.50 16.52 -13.18
CA LEU A 138 -1.73 17.15 -13.69
C LEU A 138 -2.99 16.35 -13.34
N GLU A 139 -2.95 15.02 -13.45
CA GLU A 139 -4.05 14.15 -13.04
C GLU A 139 -4.34 14.27 -11.55
N LEU A 140 -3.29 14.33 -10.71
CA LEU A 140 -3.44 14.53 -9.28
C LEU A 140 -4.09 15.89 -8.98
N ALA A 141 -3.67 16.98 -9.66
CA ALA A 141 -4.28 18.28 -9.52
C ALA A 141 -5.78 18.26 -9.88
N ALA A 142 -6.13 17.58 -10.97
CA ALA A 142 -7.53 17.43 -11.39
C ALA A 142 -8.36 16.62 -10.38
N ALA A 143 -7.79 15.56 -9.81
CA ALA A 143 -8.44 14.75 -8.77
C ALA A 143 -8.66 15.51 -7.46
N LEU A 144 -7.86 16.56 -7.18
CA LEU A 144 -7.90 17.33 -5.95
C LEU A 144 -8.66 18.67 -6.06
N VAL A 145 -9.00 19.12 -7.27
CA VAL A 145 -9.52 20.49 -7.49
C VAL A 145 -10.83 20.76 -6.74
N HIS A 146 -11.65 19.74 -6.55
CA HIS A 146 -12.97 19.84 -5.90
C HIS A 146 -12.95 19.52 -4.40
N GLU A 147 -11.78 19.35 -3.77
CA GLU A 147 -11.59 19.06 -2.34
C GLU A 147 -12.32 17.77 -1.91
N PRO A 148 -11.91 16.61 -2.43
CA PRO A 148 -12.56 15.35 -2.10
C PRO A 148 -12.36 14.96 -0.64
N GLU A 149 -13.30 14.20 -0.09
CA GLU A 149 -13.18 13.53 1.22
C GLU A 149 -12.54 12.14 1.09
N LEU A 150 -12.71 11.51 -0.08
CA LEU A 150 -12.08 10.25 -0.44
C LEU A 150 -11.25 10.44 -1.72
N LEU A 151 -9.97 10.14 -1.65
CA LEU A 151 -9.07 10.16 -2.79
C LEU A 151 -8.69 8.71 -3.16
N VAL A 152 -8.95 8.31 -4.40
CA VAL A 152 -8.63 6.99 -4.93
C VAL A 152 -7.55 7.14 -5.99
N LEU A 153 -6.39 6.52 -5.76
CA LEU A 153 -5.20 6.66 -6.61
C LEU A 153 -4.79 5.28 -7.14
N ASP A 154 -4.92 5.07 -8.44
CA ASP A 154 -4.53 3.81 -9.08
C ASP A 154 -3.09 3.90 -9.63
N GLU A 155 -2.14 3.31 -8.90
CA GLU A 155 -0.69 3.31 -9.16
C GLU A 155 -0.11 4.73 -9.38
N PRO A 156 -0.28 5.68 -8.43
CA PRO A 156 0.13 7.08 -8.62
C PRO A 156 1.62 7.25 -8.83
N SER A 157 2.42 6.32 -8.34
CA SER A 157 3.89 6.33 -8.35
C SER A 157 4.51 5.49 -9.49
N ALA A 158 3.68 4.86 -10.33
CA ALA A 158 4.18 4.00 -11.40
C ALA A 158 4.90 4.81 -12.49
N GLY A 159 6.13 4.39 -12.82
CA GLY A 159 6.92 5.00 -13.91
C GLY A 159 7.42 6.41 -13.64
N ILE A 160 7.43 6.87 -12.39
CA ILE A 160 7.98 8.16 -11.99
C ILE A 160 9.29 8.00 -11.21
N ASP A 161 10.10 9.06 -11.23
CA ASP A 161 11.36 9.09 -10.51
C ASP A 161 11.16 9.12 -8.97
N PRO A 162 12.20 8.74 -8.18
CA PRO A 162 12.08 8.67 -6.71
C PRO A 162 11.76 10.01 -6.04
N ILE A 163 12.22 11.13 -6.60
CA ILE A 163 11.99 12.48 -6.03
C ILE A 163 10.51 12.82 -6.16
N LEU A 164 9.96 12.65 -7.35
CA LEU A 164 8.54 12.91 -7.62
C LEU A 164 7.63 11.94 -6.84
N ARG A 165 8.04 10.67 -6.70
CA ARG A 165 7.33 9.69 -5.86
C ARG A 165 7.19 10.20 -4.43
N ARG A 166 8.29 10.68 -3.84
CA ARG A 166 8.27 11.26 -2.50
C ARG A 166 7.33 12.46 -2.39
N THR A 167 7.37 13.37 -3.38
CA THR A 167 6.46 14.53 -3.43
C THR A 167 4.98 14.11 -3.42
N ILE A 168 4.62 13.05 -4.14
CA ILE A 168 3.24 12.52 -4.15
C ILE A 168 2.86 11.98 -2.77
N TRP A 169 3.74 11.21 -2.12
CA TRP A 169 3.48 10.68 -0.77
C TRP A 169 3.40 11.79 0.27
N ASP A 170 4.29 12.79 0.23
CA ASP A 170 4.23 13.97 1.09
C ASP A 170 2.86 14.68 0.96
N GLU A 171 2.31 14.76 -0.25
CA GLU A 171 1.01 15.37 -0.46
C GLU A 171 -0.15 14.50 0.05
N ILE A 172 -0.09 13.18 -0.13
CA ILE A 172 -1.07 12.24 0.45
C ILE A 172 -1.09 12.38 1.97
N HIS A 173 0.08 12.51 2.62
CA HIS A 173 0.18 12.72 4.06
C HIS A 173 -0.42 14.07 4.49
N ARG A 174 -0.16 15.16 3.77
CA ARG A 174 -0.79 16.47 4.04
C ARG A 174 -2.31 16.44 3.90
N LEU A 175 -2.81 15.70 2.91
CA LEU A 175 -4.25 15.52 2.72
C LEU A 175 -4.86 14.73 3.88
N ARG A 176 -4.18 13.68 4.33
CA ARG A 176 -4.56 12.92 5.53
C ARG A 176 -4.65 13.80 6.77
N GLU A 177 -3.67 14.69 7.01
CA GLU A 177 -3.70 15.65 8.12
C GLU A 177 -4.92 16.58 8.07
N ARG A 178 -5.48 16.80 6.88
CA ARG A 178 -6.73 17.55 6.66
C ARG A 178 -7.98 16.67 6.74
N GLY A 179 -7.83 15.40 7.11
CA GLY A 179 -8.94 14.46 7.26
C GLY A 179 -9.39 13.77 5.98
N VAL A 180 -8.64 13.89 4.87
CA VAL A 180 -8.96 13.19 3.62
C VAL A 180 -8.58 11.73 3.75
N THR A 181 -9.50 10.84 3.42
CA THR A 181 -9.24 9.40 3.30
C THR A 181 -8.61 9.10 1.95
N SER A 182 -7.56 8.30 1.90
CA SER A 182 -6.91 7.92 0.64
C SER A 182 -6.84 6.41 0.48
N VAL A 183 -7.13 5.92 -0.73
CA VAL A 183 -6.93 4.53 -1.15
C VAL A 183 -5.93 4.54 -2.30
N VAL A 184 -4.77 3.96 -2.08
CA VAL A 184 -3.64 3.98 -3.03
C VAL A 184 -3.33 2.55 -3.46
N THR A 185 -3.35 2.25 -4.75
CA THR A 185 -2.80 0.99 -5.24
C THR A 185 -1.33 1.15 -5.60
N THR A 186 -0.54 0.14 -5.32
CA THR A 186 0.86 0.10 -5.73
C THR A 186 1.36 -1.33 -5.92
N GLN A 187 2.32 -1.50 -6.81
CA GLN A 187 3.10 -2.73 -6.92
C GLN A 187 4.42 -2.66 -6.12
N TYR A 188 4.80 -1.48 -5.65
CA TYR A 188 5.99 -1.28 -4.84
C TYR A 188 5.68 -1.58 -3.38
N VAL A 189 6.17 -2.74 -2.92
CA VAL A 189 5.89 -3.24 -1.57
C VAL A 189 6.43 -2.29 -0.49
N THR A 190 7.52 -1.58 -0.79
CA THR A 190 8.11 -0.56 0.10
C THR A 190 7.17 0.60 0.42
N GLU A 191 6.23 0.92 -0.48
CA GLU A 191 5.26 2.00 -0.24
C GLU A 191 4.23 1.66 0.85
N ALA A 192 4.17 0.40 1.29
CA ALA A 192 3.38 0.00 2.45
C ALA A 192 3.74 0.78 3.72
N GLU A 193 5.01 1.20 3.85
CA GLU A 193 5.49 2.00 4.99
C GLU A 193 4.85 3.39 5.07
N GLU A 194 4.40 3.92 3.95
CA GLU A 194 3.77 5.24 3.85
C GLU A 194 2.28 5.22 4.26
N CYS A 195 1.72 4.01 4.48
CA CYS A 195 0.30 3.82 4.71
C CYS A 195 -0.03 3.64 6.20
N ASN A 196 -1.25 4.03 6.61
CA ASN A 196 -1.77 3.72 7.95
C ASN A 196 -2.30 2.29 8.04
N LEU A 197 -2.91 1.86 6.94
CA LEU A 197 -3.43 0.52 6.75
C LEU A 197 -2.89 -0.03 5.43
N VAL A 198 -2.60 -1.30 5.42
CA VAL A 198 -2.12 -2.02 4.24
C VAL A 198 -2.99 -3.24 4.03
N ALA A 199 -3.45 -3.42 2.80
CA ALA A 199 -4.06 -4.63 2.31
C ALA A 199 -3.10 -5.27 1.30
N LEU A 200 -2.45 -6.36 1.70
CA LEU A 200 -1.59 -7.13 0.82
C LEU A 200 -2.45 -8.10 0.01
N ILE A 201 -2.42 -7.95 -1.31
CA ILE A 201 -3.26 -8.75 -2.21
C ILE A 201 -2.36 -9.59 -3.13
N SER A 202 -2.63 -10.90 -3.15
CA SER A 202 -2.01 -11.85 -4.07
C SER A 202 -3.10 -12.74 -4.67
N ASP A 203 -3.07 -12.98 -5.98
CA ASP A 203 -4.00 -13.84 -6.71
C ASP A 203 -5.49 -13.59 -6.37
N GLY A 204 -5.87 -12.31 -6.27
CA GLY A 204 -7.22 -11.87 -5.93
C GLY A 204 -7.59 -12.02 -4.45
N ARG A 205 -6.70 -12.46 -3.59
CA ARG A 205 -6.95 -12.76 -2.17
C ARG A 205 -6.22 -11.79 -1.26
N LEU A 206 -6.82 -11.51 -0.12
CA LEU A 206 -6.20 -10.73 0.94
C LEU A 206 -5.29 -11.65 1.77
N ILE A 207 -3.97 -11.46 1.66
CA ILE A 207 -2.98 -12.26 2.40
C ILE A 207 -2.51 -11.57 3.69
N GLY A 208 -2.83 -10.29 3.85
CA GLY A 208 -2.55 -9.52 5.07
C GLY A 208 -3.34 -8.22 5.07
N PHE A 209 -3.87 -7.83 6.23
CA PHE A 209 -4.58 -6.57 6.44
C PHE A 209 -4.34 -6.03 7.85
N GLY A 210 -3.99 -4.77 7.95
CA GLY A 210 -3.75 -4.09 9.22
C GLY A 210 -2.77 -2.92 9.08
N SER A 211 -2.28 -2.41 10.21
CA SER A 211 -1.16 -1.48 10.19
C SER A 211 0.12 -2.17 9.67
N PRO A 212 1.10 -1.42 9.17
CA PRO A 212 2.39 -1.97 8.78
C PRO A 212 3.02 -2.87 9.85
N ASP A 213 2.96 -2.47 11.11
CA ASP A 213 3.54 -3.22 12.22
C ASP A 213 2.71 -4.47 12.57
N ASP A 214 1.38 -4.43 12.49
CA ASP A 214 0.52 -5.60 12.69
C ASP A 214 0.78 -6.68 11.64
N ILE A 215 0.97 -6.25 10.38
CA ILE A 215 1.28 -7.17 9.28
C ILE A 215 2.65 -7.82 9.50
N ARG A 216 3.67 -7.07 9.95
CA ARG A 216 4.98 -7.62 10.31
C ARG A 216 4.86 -8.67 11.43
N ARG A 217 4.17 -8.32 12.51
CA ARG A 217 3.94 -9.25 13.61
C ARG A 217 3.23 -10.53 13.15
N THR A 218 2.22 -10.39 12.30
CA THR A 218 1.50 -11.53 11.74
C THR A 218 2.39 -12.39 10.85
N ALA A 219 3.23 -11.76 10.00
CA ALA A 219 4.12 -12.47 9.11
C ALA A 219 5.20 -13.26 9.83
N PHE A 220 5.79 -12.74 10.88
CA PHE A 220 6.86 -13.40 11.62
C PHE A 220 6.39 -14.14 12.88
N GLY A 221 5.17 -13.89 13.33
CA GLY A 221 4.63 -14.46 14.57
C GLY A 221 5.08 -13.72 15.83
N GLY A 222 5.69 -12.54 15.69
CA GLY A 222 6.22 -11.73 16.77
C GLY A 222 7.12 -10.61 16.27
N GLU A 223 7.85 -9.99 17.19
CA GLU A 223 8.88 -9.01 16.90
C GLU A 223 10.22 -9.71 16.65
N VAL A 224 11.06 -9.16 15.80
CA VAL A 224 12.31 -9.79 15.39
C VAL A 224 13.48 -9.07 16.05
N VAL A 225 14.30 -9.85 16.75
CA VAL A 225 15.56 -9.39 17.40
C VAL A 225 16.72 -10.08 16.71
N GLU A 226 17.65 -9.30 16.22
CA GLU A 226 18.93 -9.77 15.68
C GLU A 226 19.97 -9.78 16.78
N VAL A 227 20.63 -10.93 16.93
CA VAL A 227 21.65 -11.13 17.97
C VAL A 227 22.95 -11.57 17.30
N THR A 228 24.03 -10.88 17.61
CA THR A 228 25.38 -11.26 17.20
C THR A 228 26.18 -11.65 18.43
N THR A 229 26.84 -12.82 18.39
CA THR A 229 27.69 -13.33 19.46
C THR A 229 29.18 -13.15 19.11
N THR A 230 30.06 -13.05 20.13
CA THR A 230 31.50 -12.95 19.93
C THR A 230 32.11 -14.21 19.33
N ASN A 231 31.57 -15.39 19.68
CA ASN A 231 32.01 -16.68 19.20
C ASN A 231 30.89 -17.39 18.43
N VAL A 232 31.23 -18.47 17.73
CA VAL A 232 30.22 -19.37 17.10
C VAL A 232 29.26 -19.89 18.16
N PHE A 233 27.99 -19.70 17.94
CA PHE A 233 26.94 -20.07 18.88
C PHE A 233 25.78 -20.77 18.15
N ASP A 234 25.33 -21.90 18.71
CA ASP A 234 24.17 -22.63 18.21
C ASP A 234 22.90 -22.11 18.91
N GLY A 235 22.01 -21.47 18.14
CA GLY A 235 20.75 -20.93 18.65
C GLY A 235 19.80 -21.99 19.25
N SER A 236 20.02 -23.27 18.98
CA SER A 236 19.19 -24.34 19.56
C SER A 236 19.21 -24.35 21.09
N HIS A 237 20.27 -23.87 21.72
CA HIS A 237 20.40 -23.71 23.18
C HIS A 237 19.40 -22.70 23.78
N LEU A 238 18.82 -21.82 23.00
CA LEU A 238 17.81 -20.85 23.45
C LEU A 238 16.38 -21.40 23.37
N THR A 239 16.20 -22.59 22.84
CA THR A 239 14.87 -23.20 22.65
C THR A 239 14.22 -23.46 24.00
N GLY A 240 12.99 -22.95 24.22
CA GLY A 240 12.25 -23.08 25.47
C GLY A 240 12.46 -21.92 26.47
N SER A 241 13.28 -20.92 26.15
CA SER A 241 13.42 -19.70 26.97
C SER A 241 12.15 -18.86 26.92
N HIS A 242 11.78 -18.22 28.06
CA HIS A 242 10.57 -17.42 28.16
C HIS A 242 10.54 -16.27 27.13
N GLY A 243 9.42 -16.11 26.46
CA GLY A 243 9.20 -15.03 25.48
C GLY A 243 9.75 -15.27 24.09
N ILE A 244 10.53 -16.36 23.86
CA ILE A 244 11.03 -16.72 22.53
C ILE A 244 9.98 -17.58 21.81
N VAL A 245 9.56 -17.12 20.61
CA VAL A 245 8.60 -17.81 19.74
C VAL A 245 9.32 -18.75 18.76
N ALA A 246 10.39 -18.25 18.15
CA ALA A 246 11.21 -19.03 17.22
C ALA A 246 12.63 -18.46 17.11
N ILE A 247 13.55 -19.29 16.65
CA ILE A 247 14.95 -18.93 16.43
C ILE A 247 15.35 -19.36 15.03
N ARG A 248 16.03 -18.48 14.33
CA ARG A 248 16.60 -18.76 13.02
C ARG A 248 18.09 -18.41 13.00
N GLN A 249 18.91 -19.38 12.77
CA GLN A 249 20.33 -19.18 12.55
C GLN A 249 20.53 -18.50 11.20
N THR A 250 21.20 -17.33 11.17
CA THR A 250 21.48 -16.56 9.95
C THR A 250 22.95 -16.57 9.58
N GLY A 251 23.80 -16.87 10.55
CA GLY A 251 25.25 -17.02 10.39
C GLY A 251 25.86 -17.79 11.55
N PRO A 252 27.16 -18.09 11.52
CA PRO A 252 27.83 -18.82 12.62
C PRO A 252 27.74 -18.12 13.98
N ARG A 253 27.58 -16.79 13.97
CA ARG A 253 27.49 -15.92 15.15
C ARG A 253 26.21 -15.09 15.17
N ASP A 254 25.36 -15.22 14.15
CA ASP A 254 24.22 -14.35 13.96
C ASP A 254 22.91 -15.14 14.04
N LEU A 255 22.00 -14.65 14.85
CA LEU A 255 20.71 -15.25 15.10
C LEU A 255 19.61 -14.20 14.85
N ARG A 256 18.51 -14.64 14.27
CA ARG A 256 17.23 -13.92 14.34
C ARG A 256 16.31 -14.65 15.32
N VAL A 257 15.97 -13.96 16.39
CA VAL A 257 15.09 -14.46 17.44
C VAL A 257 13.75 -13.77 17.32
N ILE A 258 12.70 -14.55 17.17
CA ILE A 258 11.32 -14.04 17.13
C ILE A 258 10.79 -14.10 18.56
N VAL A 259 10.30 -12.96 19.05
CA VAL A 259 9.84 -12.77 20.42
C VAL A 259 8.46 -12.14 20.47
N GLN A 260 7.75 -12.29 21.57
CA GLN A 260 6.46 -11.63 21.76
C GLN A 260 6.61 -10.11 21.92
N ASN A 261 7.66 -9.67 22.65
CA ASN A 261 7.98 -8.27 22.89
C ASN A 261 9.49 -8.11 22.98
N ALA A 262 10.07 -7.36 22.03
CA ALA A 262 11.52 -7.17 21.95
C ALA A 262 12.10 -6.36 23.13
N GLY A 263 11.33 -5.40 23.65
CA GLY A 263 11.76 -4.56 24.78
C GLY A 263 12.01 -5.35 26.05
N THR A 264 11.21 -6.39 26.33
CA THR A 264 11.38 -7.25 27.51
C THR A 264 12.29 -8.45 27.23
N ALA A 265 12.21 -9.03 26.05
CA ALA A 265 12.94 -10.25 25.71
C ALA A 265 14.44 -10.04 25.49
N SER A 266 14.91 -8.83 25.15
CA SER A 266 16.33 -8.58 24.86
C SER A 266 17.24 -8.90 26.03
N ALA A 267 16.83 -8.55 27.26
CA ALA A 267 17.62 -8.88 28.47
C ALA A 267 17.64 -10.38 28.74
N ASP A 268 16.50 -11.06 28.56
CA ASP A 268 16.38 -12.51 28.80
C ASP A 268 17.20 -13.29 27.77
N ILE A 269 17.25 -12.84 26.50
CA ILE A 269 18.08 -13.44 25.45
C ILE A 269 19.57 -13.33 25.81
N VAL A 270 20.04 -12.14 26.24
CA VAL A 270 21.43 -11.94 26.64
C VAL A 270 21.79 -12.85 27.81
N GLN A 271 20.92 -12.94 28.81
CA GLN A 271 21.14 -13.82 29.97
C GLN A 271 21.15 -15.31 29.57
N ALA A 272 20.25 -15.72 28.69
CA ALA A 272 20.20 -17.11 28.19
C ALA A 272 21.44 -17.51 27.40
N ILE A 273 21.96 -16.60 26.56
CA ILE A 273 23.21 -16.81 25.80
C ILE A 273 24.42 -16.88 26.75
N ALA A 274 24.47 -16.00 27.73
CA ALA A 274 25.55 -16.01 28.74
C ALA A 274 25.52 -17.30 29.57
N ALA A 275 24.33 -17.79 29.96
CA ALA A 275 24.15 -19.06 30.67
C ALA A 275 24.59 -20.26 29.83
N ALA A 276 24.47 -20.19 28.50
CA ALA A 276 24.94 -21.19 27.57
C ALA A 276 26.45 -21.07 27.23
N GLY A 277 27.19 -20.18 27.91
CA GLY A 277 28.64 -20.03 27.81
C GLY A 277 29.12 -19.20 26.62
N ALA A 278 28.27 -18.39 26.02
CA ALA A 278 28.63 -17.45 24.96
C ALA A 278 28.46 -16.00 25.42
N GLU A 279 29.16 -15.09 24.77
CA GLU A 279 29.08 -13.66 25.01
C GLU A 279 28.40 -12.95 23.84
N VAL A 280 27.50 -12.01 24.15
CA VAL A 280 26.76 -11.24 23.17
C VAL A 280 27.54 -9.99 22.81
N ASP A 281 27.77 -9.79 21.52
CA ASP A 281 28.38 -8.58 20.96
C ASP A 281 27.32 -7.49 20.71
N ALA A 282 26.19 -7.86 20.11
CA ALA A 282 25.10 -6.95 19.83
C ALA A 282 23.72 -7.62 19.92
N VAL A 283 22.73 -6.85 20.41
CA VAL A 283 21.30 -7.17 20.34
C VAL A 283 20.59 -5.97 19.75
N ARG A 284 19.84 -6.19 18.69
CA ARG A 284 19.08 -5.12 18.00
C ARG A 284 17.69 -5.60 17.64
N GLU A 285 16.69 -4.83 18.01
CA GLU A 285 15.39 -4.99 17.40
C GLU A 285 15.47 -4.58 15.92
N ILE A 286 15.04 -5.43 15.03
CA ILE A 286 14.99 -5.13 13.60
C ILE A 286 13.55 -5.10 13.12
N ARG A 287 13.29 -4.18 12.20
CA ARG A 287 12.03 -4.16 11.45
C ARG A 287 12.28 -4.83 10.10
N PRO A 288 11.79 -6.08 9.90
CA PRO A 288 11.89 -6.73 8.60
C PRO A 288 11.31 -5.87 7.49
N SER A 289 11.96 -5.85 6.33
CA SER A 289 11.47 -5.10 5.17
C SER A 289 10.11 -5.61 4.71
N PHE A 290 9.31 -4.76 4.05
CA PHE A 290 8.03 -5.23 3.52
C PHE A 290 8.19 -6.25 2.39
N GLU A 291 9.32 -6.30 1.70
CA GLU A 291 9.65 -7.35 0.75
C GLU A 291 9.78 -8.72 1.46
N GLU A 292 10.47 -8.76 2.61
CA GLU A 292 10.57 -9.98 3.42
C GLU A 292 9.20 -10.40 3.97
N VAL A 293 8.43 -9.45 4.50
CA VAL A 293 7.06 -9.66 5.00
C VAL A 293 6.17 -10.26 3.91
N PHE A 294 6.18 -9.65 2.74
CA PHE A 294 5.37 -10.08 1.60
C PHE A 294 5.77 -11.48 1.12
N GLY A 295 7.08 -11.77 1.05
CA GLY A 295 7.60 -13.09 0.72
C GLY A 295 7.07 -14.17 1.67
N VAL A 296 7.17 -13.93 2.99
CA VAL A 296 6.68 -14.87 4.02
C VAL A 296 5.17 -15.11 3.90
N LEU A 297 4.39 -14.06 3.70
CA LEU A 297 2.93 -14.18 3.60
C LEU A 297 2.49 -14.88 2.32
N ILE A 298 3.16 -14.64 1.19
CA ILE A 298 2.90 -15.37 -0.07
C ILE A 298 3.22 -16.87 0.10
N GLU A 299 4.35 -17.23 0.70
CA GLU A 299 4.72 -18.62 0.93
C GLU A 299 3.68 -19.34 1.80
N ARG A 300 3.20 -18.65 2.85
CA ARG A 300 2.13 -19.19 3.71
C ARG A 300 0.81 -19.39 2.97
N ASP A 301 0.40 -18.40 2.17
CA ASP A 301 -0.85 -18.51 1.38
C ASP A 301 -0.77 -19.64 0.35
N ARG A 302 0.37 -19.78 -0.34
CA ARG A 302 0.61 -20.90 -1.28
C ARG A 302 0.59 -22.25 -0.59
N ALA A 303 1.20 -22.37 0.58
CA ALA A 303 1.16 -23.61 1.37
C ALA A 303 -0.27 -23.96 1.81
N ALA A 304 -1.07 -22.96 2.20
CA ALA A 304 -2.46 -23.15 2.61
C ALA A 304 -3.39 -23.51 1.45
N THR A 305 -3.09 -23.01 0.23
CA THR A 305 -3.94 -23.23 -0.96
C THR A 305 -3.53 -24.42 -1.83
N GLY A 306 -2.43 -25.09 -1.50
CA GLY A 306 -1.92 -26.24 -2.28
C GLY A 306 -1.36 -25.85 -3.66
N THR A 307 -1.20 -24.56 -3.95
CA THR A 307 -0.63 -24.03 -5.21
C THR A 307 0.90 -23.93 -5.17
N GLY A 308 1.57 -24.96 -4.63
CA GLY A 308 3.03 -25.07 -4.64
C GLY A 308 3.54 -25.15 -6.09
N VAL A 309 4.31 -24.12 -6.51
CA VAL A 309 5.03 -24.14 -7.78
C VAL A 309 5.97 -25.32 -7.78
N ARG A 310 5.80 -26.26 -8.74
CA ARG A 310 6.88 -27.17 -9.13
C ARG A 310 8.08 -26.30 -9.49
N PRO A 311 9.28 -26.54 -8.94
CA PRO A 311 10.47 -25.86 -9.41
C PRO A 311 10.59 -26.13 -10.91
N ALA A 312 10.80 -25.06 -11.70
CA ALA A 312 11.09 -25.18 -13.11
C ALA A 312 12.27 -26.14 -13.27
N ALA A 313 12.05 -27.24 -13.96
CA ALA A 313 13.11 -28.16 -14.31
C ALA A 313 14.14 -27.36 -15.11
N THR A 314 15.35 -27.29 -14.59
CA THR A 314 16.53 -26.80 -15.32
C THR A 314 16.65 -27.67 -16.54
N GLU A 315 16.27 -27.17 -17.71
CA GLU A 315 16.65 -27.80 -18.97
C GLU A 315 18.16 -27.68 -19.10
N ALA A 316 18.82 -28.81 -18.87
CA ALA A 316 20.20 -29.01 -19.26
C ALA A 316 20.17 -29.44 -20.74
N ALA A 317 20.72 -28.60 -21.64
CA ALA A 317 21.38 -28.98 -22.88
C ALA A 317 22.27 -27.82 -23.36
#